data_49d4a4a5eb4fc7d5a14ecd0ee56c0740
#
_entry.id   49d4a4a5eb4fc7d5a14ecd0ee56c0740
#
_cell.length_a   1.000
_cell.length_b   1.000
_cell.length_c   1.000
_cell.angle_alpha   90.00
_cell.angle_beta   90.00
_cell.angle_gamma   90.00
#
_symmetry.space_group_name_H-M   'P 1'
#
loop_
_entity.id
_entity.type
_entity.pdbx_description
1 polymer ?
#
loop_
_entity_poly.entity_id
_entity_poly.type
_entity_poly.pdbx_seq_one_letter_code
_entity_poly.pdbx_strand_id
1 'polypeptide(L)'
;MESGTRLNKYISSHGICSRREADRAIEAGAVRINGRVAVLGDTVRDDDEVEVYGQKVVASSKPRAVYLLLNKPEGVTSTTDQSIRGNVVDYVRYPERIFTVGRLDKDSRGLLLLTNDGDSVNKILRAGNAHAKEYWVQVRRPITDAELDVMARGVPMLGTRTLPCTIERISPRAYKIILIQGLNRQIRRMAEYVGHEVAILERKRIMHLTDKGLPTGAWRELTDSEVAQLLEAVKYSDGDPTARVEGPRPKDFHQPGPGFRGDMPNRRR
;
A
#
# COMPACT_ATOMS: atom_id res chain seq x y z
N MET A 1 32.44 -6.26 -0.05
CA MET A 1 32.29 -4.79 -0.06
C MET A 1 30.94 -4.49 0.59
N GLU A 2 30.95 -3.94 1.77
CA GLU A 2 29.70 -3.53 2.44
C GLU A 2 29.03 -2.43 1.62
N SER A 3 27.81 -2.70 1.19
CA SER A 3 27.03 -1.75 0.41
C SER A 3 26.50 -0.65 1.35
N GLY A 4 27.04 0.55 1.26
CA GLY A 4 26.59 1.70 2.03
C GLY A 4 25.10 2.00 1.80
N THR A 5 24.46 2.63 2.79
CA THR A 5 23.07 3.09 2.70
C THR A 5 22.99 4.36 1.87
N ARG A 6 22.02 4.48 0.94
CA ARG A 6 21.76 5.72 0.21
C ARG A 6 21.58 6.90 1.16
N LEU A 7 22.29 8.00 0.94
CA LEU A 7 22.31 9.17 1.83
C LEU A 7 20.90 9.71 2.15
N ASN A 8 20.05 9.86 1.14
CA ASN A 8 18.67 10.32 1.35
C ASN A 8 17.83 9.34 2.21
N LYS A 9 18.10 8.03 2.09
CA LYS A 9 17.49 7.00 2.93
C LYS A 9 18.01 7.11 4.37
N TYR A 10 19.32 7.30 4.53
CA TYR A 10 19.95 7.48 5.83
C TYR A 10 19.35 8.68 6.59
N ILE A 11 19.34 9.87 5.99
CA ILE A 11 18.76 11.08 6.57
C ILE A 11 17.27 10.87 6.96
N SER A 12 16.50 10.26 6.05
CA SER A 12 15.08 10.01 6.29
C SER A 12 14.81 8.98 7.39
N SER A 13 15.65 7.95 7.54
CA SER A 13 15.50 6.93 8.58
C SER A 13 15.82 7.44 9.98
N HIS A 14 16.55 8.55 10.08
CA HIS A 14 16.82 9.25 11.34
C HIS A 14 15.77 10.33 11.67
N GLY A 15 14.65 10.37 10.92
CA GLY A 15 13.53 11.25 11.21
C GLY A 15 13.73 12.73 10.81
N ILE A 16 14.88 13.08 10.21
CA ILE A 16 15.24 14.47 9.90
C ILE A 16 14.27 15.10 8.90
N CYS A 17 14.05 14.41 7.74
CA CYS A 17 13.14 14.88 6.70
C CYS A 17 12.73 13.74 5.75
N SER A 18 11.88 14.00 4.74
CA SER A 18 11.56 12.98 3.72
C SER A 18 12.75 12.72 2.80
N ARG A 19 12.77 11.56 2.12
CA ARG A 19 13.80 11.28 1.11
C ARG A 19 13.86 12.33 0.02
N ARG A 20 12.70 12.87 -0.42
CA ARG A 20 12.62 13.95 -1.41
C ARG A 20 13.12 15.29 -0.87
N GLU A 21 12.89 15.58 0.40
CA GLU A 21 13.44 16.75 1.07
C GLU A 21 14.94 16.62 1.28
N ALA A 22 15.41 15.41 1.63
CA ALA A 22 16.84 15.10 1.70
C ALA A 22 17.52 15.29 0.33
N ASP A 23 16.89 14.80 -0.77
CA ASP A 23 17.41 15.02 -2.12
C ASP A 23 17.52 16.52 -2.44
N ARG A 24 16.50 17.31 -2.12
CA ARG A 24 16.54 18.78 -2.29
C ARG A 24 17.62 19.46 -1.44
N ALA A 25 17.81 19.00 -0.19
CA ALA A 25 18.87 19.51 0.67
C ALA A 25 20.28 19.17 0.15
N ILE A 26 20.45 17.98 -0.44
CA ILE A 26 21.69 17.56 -1.11
C ILE A 26 21.96 18.45 -2.33
N GLU A 27 20.96 18.64 -3.19
CA GLU A 27 21.06 19.51 -4.37
C GLU A 27 21.37 20.96 -4.01
N ALA A 28 20.85 21.44 -2.89
CA ALA A 28 21.13 22.77 -2.35
C ALA A 28 22.52 22.90 -1.67
N GLY A 29 23.33 21.81 -1.62
CA GLY A 29 24.64 21.81 -0.96
C GLY A 29 24.59 21.90 0.57
N ALA A 30 23.42 21.66 1.17
CA ALA A 30 23.20 21.75 2.61
C ALA A 30 23.54 20.47 3.39
N VAL A 31 24.01 19.42 2.71
CA VAL A 31 24.37 18.12 3.28
C VAL A 31 25.86 17.85 3.10
N ARG A 32 26.52 17.36 4.14
CA ARG A 32 27.92 16.98 4.14
C ARG A 32 28.10 15.52 4.62
N ILE A 33 29.09 14.84 4.05
CA ILE A 33 29.61 13.54 4.53
C ILE A 33 31.07 13.73 4.82
N ASN A 34 31.50 13.49 6.06
CA ASN A 34 32.90 13.66 6.50
C ASN A 34 33.48 15.03 6.08
N GLY A 35 32.69 16.10 6.23
CA GLY A 35 33.03 17.46 5.85
C GLY A 35 32.94 17.79 4.34
N ARG A 36 32.85 16.81 3.44
CA ARG A 36 32.66 17.01 1.99
C ARG A 36 31.20 17.29 1.68
N VAL A 37 30.93 18.24 0.80
CA VAL A 37 29.56 18.47 0.28
C VAL A 37 29.09 17.23 -0.46
N ALA A 38 27.92 16.73 -0.08
CA ALA A 38 27.33 15.55 -0.67
C ALA A 38 26.66 15.84 -2.03
N VAL A 39 26.56 14.80 -2.86
CA VAL A 39 25.86 14.85 -4.16
C VAL A 39 24.79 13.77 -4.22
N LEU A 40 23.80 13.95 -5.13
CA LEU A 40 22.77 12.94 -5.34
C LEU A 40 23.38 11.59 -5.72
N GLY A 41 22.94 10.55 -5.05
CA GLY A 41 23.45 9.20 -5.27
C GLY A 41 24.52 8.75 -4.30
N ASP A 42 25.09 9.65 -3.50
CA ASP A 42 26.03 9.28 -2.43
C ASP A 42 25.44 8.22 -1.50
N THR A 43 26.33 7.42 -0.94
CA THR A 43 26.05 6.39 0.07
C THR A 43 26.82 6.67 1.34
N VAL A 44 26.28 6.23 2.47
CA VAL A 44 26.83 6.42 3.83
C VAL A 44 27.10 5.06 4.43
N ARG A 45 28.23 4.91 5.12
CA ARG A 45 28.60 3.78 5.97
C ARG A 45 28.32 4.13 7.43
N ASP A 46 28.38 3.12 8.29
CA ASP A 46 28.04 3.31 9.71
C ASP A 46 29.03 4.21 10.48
N ASP A 47 30.26 4.35 9.98
CA ASP A 47 31.32 5.19 10.53
C ASP A 47 31.38 6.60 9.90
N ASP A 48 30.58 6.88 8.90
CA ASP A 48 30.53 8.20 8.25
C ASP A 48 29.78 9.23 9.10
N GLU A 49 30.36 10.42 9.19
CA GLU A 49 29.72 11.59 9.81
C GLU A 49 28.85 12.32 8.76
N VAL A 50 27.55 12.42 9.04
CA VAL A 50 26.59 13.12 8.17
C VAL A 50 26.10 14.39 8.88
N GLU A 51 26.12 15.51 8.13
CA GLU A 51 25.55 16.78 8.57
C GLU A 51 24.47 17.25 7.59
N VAL A 52 23.37 17.76 8.14
CA VAL A 52 22.27 18.37 7.37
C VAL A 52 22.02 19.76 7.92
N TYR A 53 22.13 20.79 7.08
CA TYR A 53 22.06 22.21 7.48
C TYR A 53 23.00 22.56 8.65
N GLY A 54 24.21 21.98 8.68
CA GLY A 54 25.20 22.15 9.75
C GLY A 54 24.92 21.44 11.06
N GLN A 55 23.87 20.62 11.12
CA GLN A 55 23.55 19.77 12.28
C GLN A 55 23.95 18.33 12.01
N LYS A 56 24.70 17.71 12.93
CA LYS A 56 25.10 16.32 12.84
C LYS A 56 23.90 15.38 12.99
N VAL A 57 23.80 14.41 12.09
CA VAL A 57 22.86 13.32 12.19
C VAL A 57 23.45 12.27 13.13
N VAL A 58 22.86 12.13 14.31
CA VAL A 58 23.38 11.23 15.34
C VAL A 58 22.72 9.86 15.21
N ALA A 59 23.51 8.79 15.06
CA ALA A 59 23.02 7.42 14.91
C ALA A 59 22.10 6.95 16.06
N SER A 60 22.29 7.48 17.28
CA SER A 60 21.46 7.19 18.45
C SER A 60 20.04 7.78 18.37
N SER A 61 19.75 8.61 17.37
CA SER A 61 18.45 9.28 17.21
C SER A 61 17.45 8.47 16.36
N LYS A 62 17.81 7.26 15.91
CA LYS A 62 16.87 6.42 15.15
C LYS A 62 15.66 6.07 16.04
N PRO A 63 14.45 6.57 15.69
CA PRO A 63 13.28 6.36 16.53
C PRO A 63 12.91 4.87 16.58
N ARG A 64 12.26 4.45 17.67
CA ARG A 64 11.64 3.12 17.77
C ARG A 64 10.69 2.94 16.59
N ALA A 65 10.72 1.74 15.98
CA ALA A 65 9.76 1.41 14.93
C ALA A 65 8.35 1.38 15.50
N VAL A 66 7.46 2.16 14.89
CA VAL A 66 6.05 2.28 15.27
C VAL A 66 5.18 1.82 14.12
N TYR A 67 4.12 1.10 14.44
CA TYR A 67 3.12 0.63 13.48
C TYR A 67 1.72 1.01 13.99
N LEU A 68 0.99 1.79 13.22
CA LEU A 68 -0.36 2.27 13.55
C LEU A 68 -1.37 1.67 12.59
N LEU A 69 -2.50 1.21 13.13
CA LEU A 69 -3.65 0.80 12.35
C LEU A 69 -4.74 1.88 12.48
N LEU A 70 -5.04 2.54 11.39
CA LEU A 70 -6.12 3.51 11.28
C LEU A 70 -7.31 2.88 10.57
N ASN A 71 -8.51 3.00 11.12
CA ASN A 71 -9.75 2.79 10.37
C ASN A 71 -10.14 4.12 9.69
N LYS A 72 -9.57 4.38 8.53
CA LYS A 72 -9.65 5.64 7.79
C LYS A 72 -11.11 5.97 7.40
N PRO A 73 -11.66 7.14 7.73
CA PRO A 73 -12.94 7.58 7.20
C PRO A 73 -12.82 8.05 5.75
N GLU A 74 -13.93 8.19 5.06
CA GLU A 74 -13.99 8.91 3.78
C GLU A 74 -13.56 10.37 3.96
N GLY A 75 -13.07 10.99 2.90
CA GLY A 75 -12.65 12.40 2.91
C GLY A 75 -11.19 12.62 3.30
N VAL A 76 -10.54 11.67 3.99
CA VAL A 76 -9.12 11.74 4.35
C VAL A 76 -8.26 11.22 3.21
N THR A 77 -7.26 12.01 2.79
CA THR A 77 -6.34 11.66 1.71
C THR A 77 -5.12 10.90 2.24
N SER A 78 -4.83 9.71 1.70
CA SER A 78 -3.67 8.89 2.08
C SER A 78 -2.37 9.45 1.49
N THR A 79 -1.93 10.61 2.00
CA THR A 79 -0.69 11.29 1.62
C THR A 79 0.02 11.86 2.85
N THR A 80 1.34 11.98 2.76
CA THR A 80 2.18 12.67 3.76
C THR A 80 2.48 14.11 3.36
N ASP A 81 1.94 14.60 2.25
CA ASP A 81 2.08 15.97 1.80
C ASP A 81 1.16 16.87 2.62
N GLN A 82 1.76 17.66 3.51
CA GLN A 82 1.06 18.56 4.42
C GLN A 82 0.42 19.77 3.71
N SER A 83 0.80 20.06 2.45
CA SER A 83 0.14 21.10 1.66
C SER A 83 -1.29 20.68 1.27
N ILE A 84 -1.60 19.38 1.30
CA ILE A 84 -2.92 18.84 0.99
C ILE A 84 -3.77 18.82 2.25
N ARG A 85 -4.79 19.66 2.31
CA ARG A 85 -5.76 19.69 3.41
C ARG A 85 -6.47 18.33 3.56
N GLY A 86 -6.61 17.86 4.81
CA GLY A 86 -7.24 16.59 5.13
C GLY A 86 -6.34 15.40 4.76
N ASN A 87 -5.04 15.57 4.78
CA ASN A 87 -4.08 14.48 4.67
C ASN A 87 -4.12 13.60 5.93
N VAL A 88 -3.66 12.37 5.80
CA VAL A 88 -3.74 11.37 6.87
C VAL A 88 -2.81 11.67 8.05
N VAL A 89 -1.72 12.38 7.83
CA VAL A 89 -0.76 12.73 8.90
C VAL A 89 -1.40 13.74 9.85
N ASP A 90 -1.99 14.80 9.29
CA ASP A 90 -2.74 15.80 10.08
C ASP A 90 -3.97 15.20 10.77
N TYR A 91 -4.55 14.17 10.18
CA TYR A 91 -5.69 13.46 10.77
C TYR A 91 -5.28 12.63 12.00
N VAL A 92 -4.20 11.86 11.91
CA VAL A 92 -3.71 10.96 12.98
C VAL A 92 -3.01 11.76 14.10
N ARG A 93 -2.27 12.83 13.77
CA ARG A 93 -1.51 13.70 14.70
C ARG A 93 -0.56 12.91 15.61
N TYR A 94 0.11 11.90 15.04
CA TYR A 94 1.11 11.17 15.80
C TYR A 94 2.35 12.06 16.03
N PRO A 95 3.01 12.01 17.21
CA PRO A 95 4.11 12.91 17.54
C PRO A 95 5.33 12.77 16.63
N GLU A 96 5.59 11.54 16.19
CA GLU A 96 6.70 11.24 15.29
C GLU A 96 6.25 11.27 13.83
N ARG A 97 7.24 11.39 12.95
CA ARG A 97 7.01 11.34 11.52
C ARG A 97 6.62 9.93 11.08
N ILE A 98 5.40 9.80 10.58
CA ILE A 98 4.84 8.56 10.05
C ILE A 98 4.48 8.70 8.56
N PHE A 99 4.37 7.57 7.87
CA PHE A 99 3.91 7.51 6.48
C PHE A 99 3.05 6.26 6.26
N THR A 100 2.25 6.29 5.20
CA THR A 100 1.30 5.21 4.90
C THR A 100 1.98 4.00 4.27
N VAL A 101 1.59 2.81 4.70
CA VAL A 101 1.90 1.54 4.02
C VAL A 101 0.81 1.27 2.99
N GLY A 102 1.06 1.71 1.79
CA GLY A 102 0.07 1.74 0.72
C GLY A 102 -0.91 2.91 0.86
N ARG A 103 -1.99 2.82 0.11
CA ARG A 103 -2.97 3.90 0.02
C ARG A 103 -4.39 3.34 -0.01
N LEU A 104 -5.32 4.16 0.47
CA LEU A 104 -6.74 4.12 0.16
C LEU A 104 -7.12 5.42 -0.53
N ASP A 105 -7.99 5.36 -1.51
CA ASP A 105 -8.51 6.56 -2.16
C ASP A 105 -9.26 7.44 -1.15
N LYS A 106 -9.39 8.73 -1.44
CA LYS A 106 -10.07 9.71 -0.58
C LYS A 106 -11.53 9.30 -0.33
N ASP A 107 -12.18 8.76 -1.36
CA ASP A 107 -13.56 8.27 -1.39
C ASP A 107 -13.72 6.81 -0.92
N SER A 108 -12.68 6.24 -0.30
CA SER A 108 -12.71 4.89 0.26
C SER A 108 -12.41 4.93 1.75
N ARG A 109 -12.94 3.98 2.51
CA ARG A 109 -12.76 3.88 3.96
C ARG A 109 -12.19 2.54 4.39
N GLY A 110 -11.87 2.41 5.69
CA GLY A 110 -11.38 1.17 6.29
C GLY A 110 -9.89 1.20 6.62
N LEU A 111 -9.32 0.06 6.84
CA LEU A 111 -8.00 -0.09 7.43
C LEU A 111 -6.88 0.50 6.56
N LEU A 112 -6.03 1.29 7.18
CA LEU A 112 -4.79 1.83 6.62
C LEU A 112 -3.68 1.66 7.65
N LEU A 113 -2.59 1.04 7.25
CA LEU A 113 -1.40 0.88 8.08
C LEU A 113 -0.48 2.08 7.87
N LEU A 114 0.06 2.63 8.97
CA LEU A 114 1.07 3.69 8.96
C LEU A 114 2.26 3.26 9.80
N THR A 115 3.44 3.79 9.51
CA THR A 115 4.67 3.46 10.24
C THR A 115 5.72 4.55 10.05
N ASN A 116 6.75 4.58 10.91
CA ASN A 116 7.99 5.33 10.70
C ASN A 116 9.11 4.43 10.14
N ASP A 117 8.88 3.12 9.96
CA ASP A 117 9.84 2.14 9.43
C ASP A 117 9.73 2.00 7.91
N GLY A 118 10.57 2.75 7.17
CA GLY A 118 10.60 2.76 5.71
C GLY A 118 11.05 1.45 5.06
N ASP A 119 11.79 0.63 5.78
CA ASP A 119 12.31 -0.63 5.25
C ASP A 119 11.22 -1.70 5.17
N SER A 120 10.34 -1.74 6.16
CA SER A 120 9.18 -2.64 6.18
C SER A 120 8.13 -2.30 5.11
N VAL A 121 7.97 -1.01 4.75
CA VAL A 121 6.95 -0.57 3.79
C VAL A 121 7.06 -1.28 2.45
N ASN A 122 8.26 -1.31 1.88
CA ASN A 122 8.48 -1.92 0.57
C ASN A 122 8.19 -3.44 0.61
N LYS A 123 8.56 -4.10 1.71
CA LYS A 123 8.30 -5.53 1.90
C LYS A 123 6.81 -5.84 1.99
N ILE A 124 6.05 -5.00 2.70
CA ILE A 124 4.59 -5.15 2.85
C ILE A 124 3.84 -4.83 1.56
N LEU A 125 4.31 -3.86 0.76
CA LEU A 125 3.58 -3.36 -0.41
C LEU A 125 3.80 -4.15 -1.69
N ARG A 126 4.89 -4.89 -1.82
CA ARG A 126 5.20 -5.60 -3.07
C ARG A 126 4.14 -6.64 -3.39
N ALA A 127 3.58 -6.55 -4.60
CA ALA A 127 2.56 -7.49 -5.09
C ALA A 127 3.08 -8.94 -5.15
N GLY A 128 4.39 -9.12 -5.34
CA GLY A 128 5.06 -10.41 -5.31
C GLY A 128 4.91 -11.19 -3.99
N ASN A 129 4.61 -10.51 -2.90
CA ASN A 129 4.50 -11.13 -1.57
C ASN A 129 3.10 -11.64 -1.26
N ALA A 130 2.17 -11.58 -2.20
CA ALA A 130 0.79 -12.11 -2.08
C ALA A 130 0.03 -11.66 -0.81
N HIS A 131 0.33 -10.47 -0.28
CA HIS A 131 -0.33 -9.97 0.94
C HIS A 131 -1.78 -9.62 0.68
N ALA A 132 -2.67 -10.51 1.13
CA ALA A 132 -4.10 -10.40 0.92
C ALA A 132 -4.70 -9.18 1.62
N LYS A 133 -5.58 -8.49 0.90
CA LYS A 133 -6.41 -7.40 1.40
C LYS A 133 -7.87 -7.72 1.09
N GLU A 134 -8.71 -7.63 2.10
CA GLU A 134 -10.14 -7.90 1.99
C GLU A 134 -10.93 -6.61 2.01
N TYR A 135 -11.88 -6.52 1.11
CA TYR A 135 -12.76 -5.35 0.98
C TYR A 135 -14.23 -5.76 0.96
N TRP A 136 -15.05 -4.93 1.57
CA TRP A 136 -16.48 -4.89 1.37
C TRP A 136 -16.80 -3.81 0.34
N VAL A 137 -17.62 -4.20 -0.63
CA VAL A 137 -17.97 -3.34 -1.76
C VAL A 137 -19.46 -3.29 -1.90
N GLN A 138 -20.02 -2.08 -1.93
CA GLN A 138 -21.42 -1.86 -2.27
C GLN A 138 -21.50 -1.12 -3.61
N VAL A 139 -22.34 -1.62 -4.51
CA VAL A 139 -22.62 -1.04 -5.82
C VAL A 139 -24.01 -0.42 -5.85
N ARG A 140 -24.22 0.56 -6.76
CA ARG A 140 -25.49 1.30 -6.83
C ARG A 140 -26.65 0.46 -7.33
N ARG A 141 -26.41 -0.53 -8.19
CA ARG A 141 -27.42 -1.42 -8.77
C ARG A 141 -27.12 -2.88 -8.41
N PRO A 142 -28.11 -3.77 -8.42
CA PRO A 142 -27.86 -5.20 -8.23
C PRO A 142 -26.84 -5.73 -9.24
N ILE A 143 -25.89 -6.52 -8.76
CA ILE A 143 -24.84 -7.18 -9.53
C ILE A 143 -25.14 -8.69 -9.59
N THR A 144 -24.96 -9.33 -10.74
CA THR A 144 -25.20 -10.76 -10.94
C THR A 144 -23.98 -11.61 -10.57
N ASP A 145 -24.20 -12.92 -10.32
CA ASP A 145 -23.08 -13.83 -10.08
C ASP A 145 -22.17 -13.97 -11.30
N ALA A 146 -22.74 -13.96 -12.50
CA ALA A 146 -21.98 -13.99 -13.75
C ALA A 146 -21.01 -12.80 -13.88
N GLU A 147 -21.45 -11.58 -13.48
CA GLU A 147 -20.60 -10.38 -13.47
C GLU A 147 -19.50 -10.50 -12.41
N LEU A 148 -19.81 -11.00 -11.21
CA LEU A 148 -18.81 -11.29 -10.18
C LEU A 148 -17.79 -12.32 -10.63
N ASP A 149 -18.20 -13.37 -11.34
CA ASP A 149 -17.31 -14.37 -11.92
C ASP A 149 -16.38 -13.80 -12.99
N VAL A 150 -16.86 -12.86 -13.81
CA VAL A 150 -16.02 -12.13 -14.77
C VAL A 150 -14.94 -11.36 -14.04
N MET A 151 -15.30 -10.64 -12.97
CA MET A 151 -14.35 -9.89 -12.15
C MET A 151 -13.34 -10.83 -11.46
N ALA A 152 -13.82 -11.97 -10.92
CA ALA A 152 -12.97 -12.94 -10.19
C ALA A 152 -11.89 -13.56 -11.08
N ARG A 153 -12.19 -13.82 -12.36
CA ARG A 153 -11.21 -14.33 -13.35
C ARG A 153 -10.22 -13.28 -13.82
N GLY A 154 -10.41 -12.03 -13.42
CA GLY A 154 -9.58 -10.90 -13.81
C GLY A 154 -10.06 -10.21 -15.09
N VAL A 155 -9.93 -8.89 -15.11
CA VAL A 155 -10.38 -8.01 -16.20
C VAL A 155 -9.23 -7.19 -16.78
N PRO A 156 -9.28 -6.81 -18.06
CA PRO A 156 -8.30 -5.90 -18.65
C PRO A 156 -8.47 -4.49 -18.06
N MET A 157 -7.37 -3.88 -17.63
CA MET A 157 -7.33 -2.49 -17.18
C MET A 157 -5.90 -1.94 -17.19
N LEU A 158 -5.74 -0.65 -17.44
CA LEU A 158 -4.45 0.06 -17.39
C LEU A 158 -3.33 -0.63 -18.21
N GLY A 159 -3.64 -1.18 -19.37
CA GLY A 159 -2.69 -1.87 -20.26
C GLY A 159 -2.25 -3.25 -19.76
N THR A 160 -2.89 -3.79 -18.71
CA THR A 160 -2.62 -5.11 -18.16
C THR A 160 -3.93 -5.86 -17.86
N ARG A 161 -3.83 -7.06 -17.31
CA ARG A 161 -4.97 -7.81 -16.78
C ARG A 161 -4.82 -7.99 -15.28
N THR A 162 -5.92 -7.81 -14.53
CA THR A 162 -5.89 -8.06 -13.09
C THR A 162 -5.65 -9.56 -12.82
N LEU A 163 -4.95 -9.85 -11.73
CA LEU A 163 -4.82 -11.22 -11.26
C LEU A 163 -6.19 -11.77 -10.85
N PRO A 164 -6.43 -13.09 -10.97
CA PRO A 164 -7.60 -13.73 -10.40
C PRO A 164 -7.71 -13.43 -8.91
N CYS A 165 -8.95 -13.30 -8.42
CA CYS A 165 -9.23 -12.97 -7.04
C CYS A 165 -10.46 -13.70 -6.52
N THR A 166 -10.62 -13.76 -5.20
CA THR A 166 -11.80 -14.35 -4.57
C THR A 166 -12.88 -13.28 -4.42
N ILE A 167 -14.08 -13.57 -4.91
CA ILE A 167 -15.26 -12.71 -4.71
C ILE A 167 -16.39 -13.57 -4.15
N GLU A 168 -17.07 -13.02 -3.16
CA GLU A 168 -18.22 -13.64 -2.48
C GLU A 168 -19.36 -12.63 -2.39
N ARG A 169 -20.54 -13.03 -2.88
CA ARG A 169 -21.75 -12.21 -2.74
C ARG A 169 -22.17 -12.12 -1.28
N ILE A 170 -22.48 -10.91 -0.83
CA ILE A 170 -23.06 -10.66 0.50
C ILE A 170 -24.56 -10.36 0.36
N SER A 171 -24.94 -9.57 -0.64
CA SER A 171 -26.32 -9.19 -0.92
C SER A 171 -26.49 -8.84 -2.41
N PRO A 172 -27.70 -8.54 -2.90
CA PRO A 172 -27.88 -8.15 -4.30
C PRO A 172 -27.01 -6.98 -4.76
N ARG A 173 -26.61 -6.09 -3.85
CA ARG A 173 -25.78 -4.91 -4.14
C ARG A 173 -24.45 -4.88 -3.43
N ALA A 174 -24.04 -5.96 -2.77
CA ALA A 174 -22.79 -6.00 -2.02
C ALA A 174 -22.07 -7.32 -2.19
N TYR A 175 -20.73 -7.22 -2.24
CA TYR A 175 -19.84 -8.37 -2.30
C TYR A 175 -18.57 -8.12 -1.50
N LYS A 176 -17.95 -9.21 -1.06
CA LYS A 176 -16.62 -9.25 -0.48
C LYS A 176 -15.62 -9.58 -1.59
N ILE A 177 -14.48 -8.91 -1.63
CA ILE A 177 -13.40 -9.23 -2.57
C ILE A 177 -12.06 -9.29 -1.84
N ILE A 178 -11.26 -10.32 -2.15
CA ILE A 178 -9.92 -10.50 -1.59
C ILE A 178 -8.91 -10.38 -2.71
N LEU A 179 -8.00 -9.40 -2.60
CA LEU A 179 -6.96 -9.09 -3.56
C LEU A 179 -5.57 -9.26 -2.96
N ILE A 180 -4.64 -9.78 -3.74
CA ILE A 180 -3.19 -9.76 -3.46
C ILE A 180 -2.49 -8.63 -4.22
N GLN A 181 -3.10 -8.11 -5.26
CA GLN A 181 -2.64 -7.03 -6.13
C GLN A 181 -3.26 -5.69 -5.70
N GLY A 182 -2.65 -4.56 -6.06
CA GLY A 182 -3.15 -3.23 -5.74
C GLY A 182 -2.91 -2.22 -6.87
N LEU A 183 -3.60 -2.37 -8.00
CA LEU A 183 -3.56 -1.40 -9.09
C LEU A 183 -4.37 -0.15 -8.74
N ASN A 184 -4.08 0.96 -9.43
CA ASN A 184 -4.79 2.22 -9.21
C ASN A 184 -6.30 2.04 -9.40
N ARG A 185 -7.08 2.30 -8.32
CA ARG A 185 -8.55 2.18 -8.27
C ARG A 185 -9.08 0.83 -8.78
N GLN A 186 -8.32 -0.25 -8.54
CA GLN A 186 -8.57 -1.57 -9.14
C GLN A 186 -10.01 -2.03 -8.99
N ILE A 187 -10.56 -2.07 -7.77
CA ILE A 187 -11.92 -2.59 -7.51
C ILE A 187 -12.98 -1.75 -8.23
N ARG A 188 -12.84 -0.41 -8.22
CA ARG A 188 -13.77 0.48 -8.91
C ARG A 188 -13.74 0.25 -10.42
N ARG A 189 -12.56 0.12 -11.01
CA ARG A 189 -12.41 -0.18 -12.45
C ARG A 189 -12.88 -1.58 -12.82
N MET A 190 -12.71 -2.58 -11.95
CA MET A 190 -13.27 -3.92 -12.15
C MET A 190 -14.80 -3.90 -12.17
N ALA A 191 -15.42 -3.15 -11.26
CA ALA A 191 -16.87 -2.94 -11.24
C ALA A 191 -17.35 -2.17 -12.47
N GLU A 192 -16.67 -1.10 -12.87
CA GLU A 192 -16.97 -0.33 -14.09
C GLU A 192 -16.90 -1.20 -15.35
N TYR A 193 -15.94 -2.13 -15.43
CA TYR A 193 -15.81 -3.04 -16.57
C TYR A 193 -17.04 -3.92 -16.78
N VAL A 194 -17.71 -4.31 -15.70
CA VAL A 194 -18.98 -5.08 -15.75
C VAL A 194 -20.22 -4.17 -15.64
N GLY A 195 -20.06 -2.85 -15.82
CA GLY A 195 -21.15 -1.88 -15.90
C GLY A 195 -21.70 -1.39 -14.57
N HIS A 196 -20.93 -1.51 -13.47
CA HIS A 196 -21.37 -1.09 -12.13
C HIS A 196 -20.54 0.07 -11.57
N GLU A 197 -21.20 0.95 -10.82
CA GLU A 197 -20.57 2.02 -10.03
C GLU A 197 -20.49 1.60 -8.56
N VAL A 198 -19.29 1.70 -7.98
CA VAL A 198 -19.04 1.43 -6.56
C VAL A 198 -19.50 2.62 -5.73
N ALA A 199 -20.51 2.41 -4.89
CA ALA A 199 -21.03 3.39 -3.95
C ALA A 199 -20.17 3.44 -2.67
N ILE A 200 -19.85 2.28 -2.07
CA ILE A 200 -19.03 2.17 -0.86
C ILE A 200 -17.91 1.17 -1.09
N LEU A 201 -16.69 1.57 -0.71
CA LEU A 201 -15.51 0.70 -0.71
C LEU A 201 -14.84 0.77 0.65
N GLU A 202 -14.84 -0.35 1.36
CA GLU A 202 -14.31 -0.43 2.71
C GLU A 202 -13.30 -1.57 2.84
N ARG A 203 -12.05 -1.26 3.24
CA ARG A 203 -11.04 -2.29 3.50
C ARG A 203 -11.18 -2.84 4.91
N LYS A 204 -11.58 -4.09 5.04
CA LYS A 204 -11.86 -4.78 6.31
C LYS A 204 -10.65 -5.52 6.87
N ARG A 205 -9.68 -5.93 6.02
CA ARG A 205 -8.51 -6.68 6.45
C ARG A 205 -7.27 -6.34 5.61
N ILE A 206 -6.14 -6.31 6.27
CA ILE A 206 -4.79 -6.25 5.69
C ILE A 206 -3.99 -7.40 6.30
N MET A 207 -3.62 -8.42 5.52
CA MET A 207 -2.95 -9.62 6.04
C MET A 207 -3.75 -10.24 7.20
N HIS A 208 -3.21 -10.27 8.42
CA HIS A 208 -3.88 -10.73 9.65
C HIS A 208 -4.62 -9.62 10.41
N LEU A 209 -4.37 -8.35 10.08
CA LEU A 209 -4.96 -7.20 10.78
C LEU A 209 -6.40 -6.97 10.32
N THR A 210 -7.32 -6.88 11.28
CA THR A 210 -8.76 -6.63 11.05
C THR A 210 -9.22 -5.36 11.75
N ASP A 211 -10.39 -4.84 11.37
CA ASP A 211 -11.02 -3.67 11.99
C ASP A 211 -11.78 -4.00 13.29
N LYS A 212 -11.68 -5.24 13.78
CA LYS A 212 -12.37 -5.66 14.99
C LYS A 212 -12.02 -4.77 16.18
N GLY A 213 -13.03 -4.14 16.77
CA GLY A 213 -12.87 -3.24 17.92
C GLY A 213 -12.25 -1.87 17.60
N LEU A 214 -12.04 -1.54 16.31
CA LEU A 214 -11.49 -0.25 15.89
C LEU A 214 -12.56 0.55 15.12
N PRO A 215 -13.26 1.50 15.75
CA PRO A 215 -14.29 2.31 15.10
C PRO A 215 -13.75 3.12 13.92
N THR A 216 -14.61 3.45 12.96
CA THR A 216 -14.24 4.35 11.85
C THR A 216 -13.75 5.69 12.41
N GLY A 217 -12.61 6.15 11.90
CA GLY A 217 -11.96 7.38 12.36
C GLY A 217 -10.95 7.17 13.48
N ALA A 218 -11.02 6.06 14.21
CA ALA A 218 -10.06 5.75 15.27
C ALA A 218 -8.78 5.10 14.72
N TRP A 219 -7.70 5.26 15.47
CA TRP A 219 -6.43 4.56 15.23
C TRP A 219 -5.86 4.02 16.55
N ARG A 220 -5.00 3.04 16.45
CA ARG A 220 -4.23 2.47 17.57
C ARG A 220 -2.84 2.03 17.11
N GLU A 221 -1.92 1.89 18.04
CA GLU A 221 -0.69 1.15 17.76
C GLU A 221 -0.99 -0.35 17.62
N LEU A 222 -0.19 -1.05 16.82
CA LEU A 222 -0.19 -2.50 16.78
C LEU A 222 0.40 -3.04 18.08
N THR A 223 -0.13 -4.15 18.56
CA THR A 223 0.47 -4.91 19.65
C THR A 223 1.79 -5.55 19.20
N ASP A 224 2.67 -5.87 20.13
CA ASP A 224 3.94 -6.54 19.83
C ASP A 224 3.73 -7.87 19.08
N SER A 225 2.65 -8.60 19.39
CA SER A 225 2.27 -9.82 18.69
C SER A 225 1.85 -9.55 17.24
N GLU A 226 1.06 -8.49 16.97
CA GLU A 226 0.68 -8.10 15.63
C GLU A 226 1.88 -7.64 14.81
N VAL A 227 2.80 -6.89 15.43
CA VAL A 227 4.06 -6.46 14.79
C VAL A 227 4.92 -7.68 14.45
N ALA A 228 5.09 -8.60 15.38
CA ALA A 228 5.87 -9.82 15.16
C ALA A 228 5.32 -10.66 13.99
N GLN A 229 3.99 -10.85 13.94
CA GLN A 229 3.32 -11.54 12.84
C GLN A 229 3.48 -10.79 11.51
N LEU A 230 3.40 -9.45 11.52
CA LEU A 230 3.59 -8.62 10.33
C LEU A 230 5.02 -8.78 9.78
N LEU A 231 6.03 -8.67 10.65
CA LEU A 231 7.43 -8.75 10.27
C LEU A 231 7.81 -10.16 9.83
N GLU A 232 7.29 -11.20 10.47
CA GLU A 232 7.52 -12.60 10.05
C GLU A 232 6.91 -12.85 8.66
N ALA A 233 5.70 -12.38 8.40
CA ALA A 233 5.05 -12.54 7.09
C ALA A 233 5.81 -11.84 5.95
N VAL A 234 6.61 -10.80 6.24
CA VAL A 234 7.41 -10.07 5.25
C VAL A 234 8.90 -10.44 5.25
N LYS A 235 9.33 -11.34 6.12
CA LYS A 235 10.74 -11.71 6.31
C LYS A 235 11.39 -12.29 5.05
N TYR A 236 10.63 -13.14 4.35
CA TYR A 236 11.06 -13.79 3.10
C TYR A 236 10.59 -13.05 1.85
N SER A 237 10.12 -11.83 2.01
CA SER A 237 9.75 -10.96 0.92
C SER A 237 11.02 -10.47 0.22
N ASP A 238 11.48 -11.22 -0.79
CA ASP A 238 12.65 -10.89 -1.57
C ASP A 238 12.53 -9.52 -2.23
N GLY A 239 13.64 -8.78 -2.14
CA GLY A 239 13.76 -7.45 -2.72
C GLY A 239 13.83 -7.44 -4.25
N ASP A 240 13.72 -8.58 -4.93
CA ASP A 240 13.83 -8.68 -6.37
C ASP A 240 12.50 -8.30 -7.07
N PRO A 241 12.47 -7.20 -7.84
CA PRO A 241 11.29 -6.82 -8.62
C PRO A 241 10.96 -7.79 -9.76
N THR A 242 11.85 -8.76 -10.07
CA THR A 242 11.68 -9.74 -11.14
C THR A 242 11.23 -11.12 -10.67
N ALA A 243 11.21 -11.38 -9.37
CA ALA A 243 10.70 -12.63 -8.81
C ALA A 243 9.22 -12.79 -9.14
N ARG A 244 8.90 -13.61 -10.14
CA ARG A 244 7.53 -14.06 -10.41
C ARG A 244 7.11 -14.97 -9.27
N VAL A 245 6.20 -14.50 -8.43
CA VAL A 245 5.54 -15.35 -7.45
C VAL A 245 4.63 -16.31 -8.20
N GLU A 246 5.02 -17.57 -8.28
CA GLU A 246 4.06 -18.65 -8.44
C GLU A 246 3.25 -18.71 -7.13
N GLY A 247 2.16 -17.95 -7.08
CA GLY A 247 1.20 -18.04 -6.00
C GLY A 247 0.64 -19.47 -5.95
N PRO A 248 0.19 -19.96 -4.78
CA PRO A 248 -0.50 -21.25 -4.70
C PRO A 248 -1.63 -21.22 -5.73
N ARG A 249 -1.57 -22.14 -6.71
CA ARG A 249 -2.64 -22.33 -7.67
C ARG A 249 -3.89 -22.68 -6.84
N PRO A 250 -5.02 -21.98 -7.05
CA PRO A 250 -6.26 -22.44 -6.47
C PRO A 250 -6.48 -23.88 -6.95
N LYS A 251 -6.42 -24.83 -6.03
CA LYS A 251 -6.81 -26.20 -6.33
C LYS A 251 -8.29 -26.14 -6.67
N ASP A 252 -8.64 -26.70 -7.84
CA ASP A 252 -10.01 -26.95 -8.30
C ASP A 252 -10.82 -25.72 -8.77
N PHE A 253 -10.36 -25.08 -9.86
CA PHE A 253 -11.29 -24.42 -10.77
C PHE A 253 -11.75 -25.44 -11.82
N HIS A 254 -12.99 -25.94 -11.69
CA HIS A 254 -13.67 -26.68 -12.73
C HIS A 254 -13.62 -25.88 -14.03
N GLN A 255 -13.04 -26.46 -15.08
CA GLN A 255 -13.11 -25.90 -16.43
C GLN A 255 -14.55 -25.98 -16.91
N PRO A 256 -15.20 -24.89 -17.28
CA PRO A 256 -16.44 -25.00 -18.05
C PRO A 256 -16.10 -25.50 -19.46
N GLY A 257 -16.91 -26.48 -19.91
CA GLY A 257 -16.80 -27.10 -21.22
C GLY A 257 -16.86 -26.10 -22.39
N PRO A 258 -16.47 -26.56 -23.61
CA PRO A 258 -16.38 -25.69 -24.79
C PRO A 258 -17.79 -25.35 -25.31
N GLY A 259 -18.17 -24.10 -25.25
CA GLY A 259 -19.42 -23.65 -25.86
C GLY A 259 -19.96 -22.35 -25.35
N PHE A 260 -19.28 -21.24 -25.59
CA PHE A 260 -19.96 -19.96 -25.64
C PHE A 260 -19.23 -19.02 -26.63
N ARG A 261 -19.70 -19.02 -27.87
CA ARG A 261 -19.42 -17.92 -28.82
C ARG A 261 -20.44 -16.81 -28.52
N GLY A 262 -20.01 -15.80 -27.81
CA GLY A 262 -20.79 -14.58 -27.60
C GLY A 262 -20.48 -13.59 -28.70
N ASP A 263 -21.43 -13.35 -29.60
CA ASP A 263 -21.42 -12.26 -30.59
C ASP A 263 -21.36 -10.91 -29.86
N MET A 264 -20.35 -10.12 -30.19
CA MET A 264 -20.31 -8.72 -29.81
C MET A 264 -21.26 -7.91 -30.71
N PRO A 265 -22.15 -7.08 -30.18
CA PRO A 265 -22.87 -6.14 -31.00
C PRO A 265 -21.94 -5.02 -31.47
N ASN A 266 -21.80 -4.93 -32.79
CA ASN A 266 -21.08 -3.91 -33.52
C ASN A 266 -21.81 -2.57 -33.32
N ARG A 267 -21.24 -1.63 -32.58
CA ARG A 267 -21.73 -0.23 -32.57
C ARG A 267 -21.03 0.52 -33.69
N ARG A 268 -21.74 0.66 -34.79
CA ARG A 268 -21.50 1.71 -35.80
C ARG A 268 -22.22 3.00 -35.40
N ARG A 269 -21.45 4.07 -35.48
CA ARG A 269 -21.71 5.50 -35.49
C ARG A 269 -22.15 6.15 -34.18
#